data_73c7f6109025330c922646365a0e1288
#
_entry.id   73c7f6109025330c922646365a0e1288
#
_cell.length_a   1.000
_cell.length_b   1.000
_cell.length_c   1.000
_cell.angle_alpha   90.00
_cell.angle_beta   90.00
_cell.angle_gamma   90.00
#
_symmetry.space_group_name_H-M   'P 1'
#
loop_
_entity.id
_entity.type
_entity.pdbx_description
1 polymer ?
#
loop_
_entity_poly.entity_id
_entity_poly.type
_entity_poly.pdbx_seq_one_letter_code
_entity_poly.pdbx_strand_id
1 'polypeptide(L)' 'MDKIDKKLITLLQNNARMPLKALAENVFLSSPAVSARIERLEKEEIIEGYGV' A
#
# COMPACT_ATOMS: atom_id res chain seq x y z
N MET A 1 -1.97 13.08 2.67
CA MET A 1 -1.21 11.82 2.45
C MET A 1 0.09 11.89 3.23
N ASP A 2 0.32 10.93 4.09
CA ASP A 2 1.53 10.93 4.92
C ASP A 2 2.68 10.16 4.23
N LYS A 3 3.83 10.11 4.92
CA LYS A 3 5.02 9.45 4.38
C LYS A 3 4.80 7.97 4.11
N ILE A 4 4.01 7.31 4.95
CA ILE A 4 3.74 5.88 4.82
C ILE A 4 2.91 5.63 3.57
N ASP A 5 1.88 6.44 3.33
CA ASP A 5 1.06 6.32 2.14
C ASP A 5 1.89 6.51 0.87
N LYS A 6 2.76 7.53 0.86
CA LYS A 6 3.64 7.79 -0.28
C LYS A 6 4.58 6.61 -0.53
N LYS A 7 5.12 6.03 0.54
CA LYS A 7 6.01 4.89 0.41
C LYS A 7 5.26 3.66 -0.13
N LEU A 8 4.04 3.43 0.34
CA LEU A 8 3.22 2.33 -0.16
C LEU A 8 2.93 2.49 -1.64
N ILE A 9 2.57 3.69 -2.08
CA ILE A 9 2.33 3.96 -3.48
C ILE A 9 3.59 3.68 -4.31
N THR A 10 4.74 4.16 -3.86
CA THR A 10 6.01 3.93 -4.55
C THR A 10 6.33 2.45 -4.67
N LEU A 11 6.16 1.70 -3.57
CA LEU A 11 6.42 0.27 -3.58
C LEU A 11 5.50 -0.46 -4.56
N LEU A 12 4.22 -0.10 -4.58
CA LEU A 12 3.25 -0.71 -5.47
C LEU A 12 3.47 -0.33 -6.93
N GLN A 13 3.96 0.88 -7.19
CA GLN A 13 4.30 1.31 -8.55
C GLN A 13 5.48 0.50 -9.10
N ASN A 14 6.44 0.16 -8.24
CA ASN A 14 7.59 -0.63 -8.64
C ASN A 14 7.28 -2.12 -8.70
N ASN A 15 6.38 -2.60 -7.87
CA ASN A 15 6.00 -4.00 -7.84
C ASN A 15 4.55 -4.15 -7.35
N ALA A 16 3.61 -4.13 -8.29
CA ALA A 16 2.18 -4.22 -7.98
C ALA A 16 1.79 -5.54 -7.33
N ARG A 17 2.66 -6.54 -7.40
CA ARG A 17 2.39 -7.86 -6.82
C ARG A 17 3.10 -8.09 -5.49
N MET A 18 3.71 -7.06 -4.93
CA MET A 18 4.39 -7.21 -3.65
C MET A 18 3.42 -7.71 -2.58
N PRO A 19 3.78 -8.79 -1.84
CA PRO A 19 2.90 -9.33 -0.81
C PRO A 19 2.66 -8.31 0.31
N LEU A 20 1.49 -8.40 0.93
CA LEU A 20 1.13 -7.52 2.02
C LEU A 20 2.15 -7.57 3.16
N LYS A 21 2.67 -8.76 3.44
CA LYS A 21 3.70 -8.93 4.46
C LYS A 21 4.96 -8.13 4.16
N ALA A 22 5.39 -8.14 2.90
CA ALA A 22 6.57 -7.40 2.48
C ALA A 22 6.32 -5.89 2.57
N LEU A 23 5.14 -5.43 2.18
CA LEU A 23 4.77 -4.04 2.32
C LEU A 23 4.81 -3.60 3.78
N ALA A 24 4.24 -4.42 4.66
CA ALA A 24 4.21 -4.13 6.09
C ALA A 24 5.61 -4.02 6.66
N GLU A 25 6.51 -4.92 6.29
CA GLU A 25 7.90 -4.87 6.73
C GLU A 25 8.61 -3.61 6.26
N ASN A 26 8.32 -3.16 5.06
CA ASN A 26 8.95 -1.97 4.49
C ASN A 26 8.50 -0.67 5.17
N VAL A 27 7.30 -0.64 5.72
CA VAL A 27 6.76 0.57 6.37
C VAL A 27 6.64 0.43 7.89
N PHE A 28 7.12 -0.68 8.44
CA PHE A 28 7.12 -0.94 9.88
C PHE A 28 5.72 -0.90 10.51
N LEU A 29 4.75 -1.45 9.79
CA LEU A 29 3.38 -1.59 10.26
C LEU A 29 2.97 -3.06 10.24
N SER A 30 1.84 -3.37 10.89
CA SER A 30 1.25 -4.69 10.78
C SER A 30 0.56 -4.85 9.43
N SER A 31 0.37 -6.11 8.99
CA SER A 31 -0.33 -6.37 7.74
C SER A 31 -1.75 -5.80 7.73
N PRO A 32 -2.56 -5.95 8.79
CA PRO A 32 -3.89 -5.34 8.83
C PRO A 32 -3.85 -3.81 8.69
N ALA A 33 -2.86 -3.16 9.29
CA ALA A 33 -2.72 -1.71 9.19
C ALA A 33 -2.42 -1.28 7.75
N VAL A 34 -1.52 -2.01 7.07
CA VAL A 34 -1.19 -1.75 5.67
C VAL A 34 -2.41 -1.98 4.79
N SER A 35 -3.13 -3.08 5.02
CA SER A 35 -4.32 -3.40 4.26
C SER A 35 -5.36 -2.28 4.35
N ALA A 36 -5.57 -1.74 5.55
CA ALA A 36 -6.52 -0.66 5.76
C ALA A 36 -6.10 0.61 5.01
N ARG A 37 -4.80 0.91 4.99
CA ARG A 37 -4.29 2.08 4.27
C ARG A 37 -4.45 1.93 2.77
N ILE A 38 -4.13 0.75 2.23
CA ILE A 38 -4.27 0.48 0.80
C ILE A 38 -5.72 0.58 0.39
N GLU A 39 -6.62 0.01 1.17
CA GLU A 39 -8.04 0.07 0.92
C GLU A 39 -8.54 1.52 0.85
N ARG A 40 -8.06 2.37 1.75
CA ARG A 40 -8.41 3.78 1.74
C ARG A 40 -7.86 4.49 0.51
N LEU A 41 -6.62 4.19 0.13
CA LEU A 41 -6.01 4.77 -1.06
C LEU A 41 -6.75 4.38 -2.34
N GLU A 42 -7.18 3.14 -2.44
CA GLU A 42 -7.99 2.69 -3.57
C GLU A 42 -9.33 3.42 -3.60
N LYS A 43 -9.95 3.58 -2.45
CA LYS A 43 -11.24 4.25 -2.32
C LYS A 43 -11.16 5.71 -2.75
N GLU A 44 -10.02 6.34 -2.53
CA GLU A 44 -9.77 7.73 -2.94
C GLU A 44 -9.21 7.81 -4.36
N GLU A 45 -9.15 6.69 -5.05
CA GLU A 45 -8.64 6.57 -6.43
C GLU A 45 -7.19 7.00 -6.62
N ILE A 46 -6.41 6.94 -5.54
CA ILE A 46 -4.99 7.29 -5.60
C ILE A 46 -4.17 6.14 -6.17
N ILE A 47 -4.56 4.89 -5.85
CA ILE A 47 -3.95 3.69 -6.41
C ILE A 47 -4.97 3.06 -7.35
N GLU A 48 -4.68 3.10 -8.64
CA GLU A 48 -5.58 2.56 -9.64
C GLU A 48 -5.26 1.10 -9.95
N GLY A 49 -6.29 0.27 -9.99
CA GLY A 49 -6.16 -1.11 -10.44
C GLY A 49 -5.49 -2.06 -9.47
N TYR A 50 -5.24 -1.66 -8.25
CA TYR A 50 -4.65 -2.56 -7.27
C TYR A 50 -5.60 -3.71 -6.95
N GLY A 51 -5.10 -4.93 -7.02
CA GLY A 51 -5.89 -6.11 -6.67
C GLY A 51 -6.85 -6.58 -7.74
N VAL A 52 -6.80 -5.97 -8.88
CA VAL A 52 -7.65 -6.35 -10.03
C VAL A 52 -6.96 -7.42 -10.86
#